data_962984f8a37ceb9957a15caf665f33dc
#
_entry.id   962984f8a37ceb9957a15caf665f33dc
#
_cell.length_a   1.000
_cell.length_b   1.000
_cell.length_c   1.000
_cell.angle_alpha   90.00
_cell.angle_beta   90.00
_cell.angle_gamma   90.00
#
_symmetry.space_group_name_H-M   'P 1'
#
loop_
_entity.id
_entity.type
_entity.pdbx_description
1 polymer ?
#
loop_
_entity_poly.entity_id
_entity_poly.type
_entity_poly.pdbx_seq_one_letter_code
_entity_poly.pdbx_strand_id
1 'polypeptide(L)'
;AAQIQEKTGREVRVTVPGHMQRGGSPCPYDRVFASRLGSEAGKLILDNQYGFMVGYKNREIVRVPLEDVAGKLKTVDPDATIVQEAKLLGICFGD
;
A
#
# COMPACT_ATOMS: atom_id res chain seq x y z
N ALA A 1 -22.92 9.23 -1.59
CA ALA A 1 -24.14 9.22 -0.78
C ALA A 1 -25.22 10.08 -1.44
N ALA A 2 -24.99 11.40 -1.64
CA ALA A 2 -26.00 12.32 -2.14
C ALA A 2 -26.73 11.81 -3.41
N GLN A 3 -26.01 11.40 -4.44
CA GLN A 3 -26.60 10.89 -5.68
C GLN A 3 -27.44 9.63 -5.49
N ILE A 4 -27.06 8.75 -4.56
CA ILE A 4 -27.84 7.54 -4.26
C ILE A 4 -29.10 7.91 -3.51
N GLN A 5 -29.00 8.80 -2.53
CA GLN A 5 -30.15 9.28 -1.75
C GLN A 5 -31.16 9.99 -2.65
N GLU A 6 -30.70 10.84 -3.57
CA GLU A 6 -31.54 11.53 -4.56
C GLU A 6 -32.30 10.54 -5.46
N LYS A 7 -31.60 9.52 -5.98
CA LYS A 7 -32.18 8.54 -6.90
C LYS A 7 -33.10 7.51 -6.22
N THR A 8 -32.87 7.21 -4.96
CA THR A 8 -33.59 6.13 -4.26
C THR A 8 -34.61 6.63 -3.24
N GLY A 9 -34.53 7.90 -2.83
CA GLY A 9 -35.34 8.47 -1.73
C GLY A 9 -35.04 7.88 -0.35
N ARG A 10 -33.97 7.08 -0.22
CA ARG A 10 -33.59 6.41 1.03
C ARG A 10 -32.47 7.15 1.73
N GLU A 11 -32.46 7.11 3.07
CA GLU A 11 -31.31 7.62 3.84
C GLU A 11 -30.04 6.84 3.51
N VAL A 12 -28.98 7.56 3.16
CA VAL A 12 -27.69 6.96 2.81
C VAL A 12 -26.62 7.49 3.75
N ARG A 13 -25.92 6.59 4.40
CA ARG A 13 -24.76 6.90 5.26
C ARG A 13 -23.46 6.42 4.62
N VAL A 14 -22.39 7.18 4.81
CA VAL A 14 -21.07 6.85 4.30
C VAL A 14 -20.18 6.39 5.44
N THR A 15 -19.54 5.26 5.27
CA THR A 15 -18.44 4.80 6.12
C THR A 15 -17.18 4.74 5.27
N VAL A 16 -16.13 5.43 5.72
CA VAL A 16 -14.80 5.39 5.09
C VAL A 16 -13.87 4.62 6.01
N PRO A 17 -13.75 3.29 5.85
CA PRO A 17 -12.84 2.50 6.66
C PRO A 17 -11.39 2.83 6.29
N GLY A 18 -10.61 3.31 7.26
CA GLY A 18 -9.19 3.61 7.08
C GLY A 18 -8.31 2.46 7.59
N HIS A 19 -7.70 2.65 8.74
CA HIS A 19 -6.75 1.70 9.35
C HIS A 19 -7.31 0.30 9.58
N MET A 20 -8.60 0.16 9.74
CA MET A 20 -9.26 -1.15 9.88
C MET A 20 -8.99 -2.10 8.72
N GLN A 21 -8.82 -1.57 7.50
CA GLN A 21 -8.49 -2.38 6.32
C GLN A 21 -7.04 -2.85 6.29
N ARG A 22 -6.15 -2.22 7.05
CA ARG A 22 -4.74 -2.61 7.12
C ARG A 22 -4.48 -3.81 8.04
N GLY A 23 -5.50 -4.26 8.74
CA GLY A 23 -5.47 -5.51 9.46
C GLY A 23 -4.99 -5.41 10.91
N GLY A 24 -4.79 -6.58 11.50
CA GLY A 24 -4.50 -6.80 12.90
C GLY A 24 -3.02 -6.68 13.30
N SER A 25 -2.61 -7.52 14.25
CA SER A 25 -1.23 -7.54 14.74
C SER A 25 -0.25 -8.00 13.67
N PRO A 26 0.94 -7.37 13.57
CA PRO A 26 1.96 -7.76 12.60
C PRO A 26 2.44 -9.20 12.86
N CYS A 27 2.62 -9.94 11.78
CA CYS A 27 3.22 -11.27 11.83
C CYS A 27 4.76 -11.19 12.00
N PRO A 28 5.45 -12.31 12.30
CA PRO A 28 6.90 -12.30 12.40
C PRO A 28 7.64 -11.75 11.18
N TYR A 29 7.13 -12.02 9.98
CA TYR A 29 7.68 -11.48 8.74
C TYR A 29 7.62 -9.95 8.71
N ASP A 30 6.48 -9.36 9.06
CA ASP A 30 6.31 -7.90 9.10
C ASP A 30 7.30 -7.25 10.06
N ARG A 31 7.51 -7.86 11.23
CA ARG A 31 8.42 -7.36 12.25
C ARG A 31 9.87 -7.37 11.79
N VAL A 32 10.33 -8.48 11.21
CA VAL A 32 11.68 -8.61 10.69
C VAL A 32 11.88 -7.64 9.52
N PHE A 33 10.90 -7.56 8.63
CA PHE A 33 10.95 -6.68 7.47
C PHE A 33 11.01 -5.20 7.87
N ALA A 34 10.16 -4.76 8.79
CA ALA A 34 10.20 -3.40 9.32
C ALA A 34 11.54 -3.06 9.99
N SER A 35 12.10 -4.02 10.76
CA SER A 35 13.42 -3.84 11.39
C SER A 35 14.53 -3.66 10.36
N ARG A 36 14.50 -4.43 9.26
CA ARG A 36 15.47 -4.30 8.17
C ARG A 36 15.37 -2.94 7.49
N LEU A 37 14.15 -2.48 7.17
CA LEU A 37 13.93 -1.15 6.59
C LEU A 37 14.41 -0.04 7.53
N GLY A 38 14.06 -0.13 8.81
CA GLY A 38 14.47 0.84 9.83
C GLY A 38 15.99 0.90 10.03
N SER A 39 16.67 -0.26 10.03
CA SER A 39 18.13 -0.33 10.14
C SER A 39 18.82 0.34 8.96
N GLU A 40 18.33 0.16 7.75
CA GLU A 40 18.89 0.83 6.57
C GLU A 40 18.62 2.34 6.58
N ALA A 41 17.42 2.76 7.00
CA ALA A 41 17.13 4.18 7.18
C ALA A 41 18.04 4.82 8.24
N GLY A 42 18.33 4.11 9.34
CA GLY A 42 19.30 4.55 10.35
C GLY A 42 20.70 4.74 9.79
N LYS A 43 21.18 3.82 8.94
CA LYS A 43 22.48 3.97 8.26
C LYS A 43 22.52 5.21 7.36
N LEU A 44 21.46 5.45 6.57
CA LEU A 44 21.38 6.65 5.73
C LEU A 44 21.55 7.94 6.55
N ILE A 45 20.93 8.01 7.73
CA ILE A 45 21.05 9.16 8.61
C ILE A 45 22.48 9.30 9.14
N LEU A 46 23.09 8.21 9.61
CA LEU A 46 24.46 8.22 10.11
C LEU A 46 25.48 8.61 9.05
N ASP A 47 25.25 8.21 7.79
CA ASP A 47 26.07 8.53 6.65
C ASP A 47 25.77 9.90 6.04
N ASN A 48 24.85 10.70 6.65
CA ASN A 48 24.35 11.98 6.14
C ASN A 48 23.79 11.89 4.71
N GLN A 49 23.25 10.74 4.34
CA GLN A 49 22.61 10.51 3.04
C GLN A 49 21.11 10.75 3.14
N TYR A 50 20.68 11.94 2.78
CA TYR A 50 19.29 12.37 2.79
C TYR A 50 18.69 12.35 1.38
N GLY A 51 17.36 12.45 1.28
CA GLY A 51 16.67 12.48 0.00
C GLY A 51 16.38 11.08 -0.59
N PHE A 52 16.48 10.03 0.22
CA PHE A 52 16.18 8.66 -0.19
C PHE A 52 15.00 8.05 0.58
N MET A 53 14.24 7.22 -0.10
CA MET A 53 13.32 6.27 0.49
C MET A 53 14.00 4.90 0.57
N VAL A 54 13.88 4.24 1.70
CA VAL A 54 14.26 2.83 1.82
C VAL A 54 13.14 1.97 1.27
N GLY A 55 13.42 1.21 0.23
CA GLY A 55 12.48 0.34 -0.45
C GLY A 55 12.91 -1.13 -0.44
N TYR A 56 12.07 -1.98 -1.04
CA TYR A 56 12.34 -3.41 -1.20
C TYR A 56 12.08 -3.82 -2.64
N LYS A 57 13.09 -4.36 -3.30
CA LYS A 57 13.01 -4.80 -4.69
C LYS A 57 13.87 -6.05 -4.88
N ASN A 58 13.34 -7.04 -5.59
CA ASN A 58 14.07 -8.29 -5.89
C ASN A 58 14.64 -8.98 -4.64
N ARG A 59 13.88 -8.98 -3.53
CA ARG A 59 14.26 -9.55 -2.23
C ARG A 59 15.39 -8.83 -1.49
N GLU A 60 15.76 -7.64 -1.94
CA GLU A 60 16.81 -6.81 -1.34
C GLU A 60 16.26 -5.46 -0.87
N ILE A 61 16.89 -4.90 0.15
CA ILE A 61 16.65 -3.53 0.56
C ILE A 61 17.41 -2.62 -0.41
N VAL A 62 16.68 -1.65 -0.95
CA VAL A 62 17.22 -0.68 -1.92
C VAL A 62 16.98 0.74 -1.46
N ARG A 63 17.83 1.66 -1.92
CA ARG A 63 17.69 3.10 -1.73
C ARG A 63 17.11 3.69 -3.01
N VAL A 64 16.02 4.41 -2.89
CA VAL A 64 15.32 5.03 -4.02
C VAL A 64 15.32 6.54 -3.82
N PRO A 65 15.84 7.34 -4.75
CA PRO A 65 15.76 8.80 -4.65
C PRO A 65 14.31 9.26 -4.49
N LEU A 66 14.05 10.22 -3.60
CA LEU A 66 12.68 10.72 -3.38
C LEU A 66 12.10 11.38 -4.65
N GLU A 67 12.92 11.94 -5.51
CA GLU A 67 12.53 12.49 -6.81
C GLU A 67 11.95 11.43 -7.76
N ASP A 68 12.37 10.18 -7.61
CA ASP A 68 11.85 9.06 -8.38
C ASP A 68 10.47 8.58 -7.89
N VAL A 69 10.10 8.96 -6.68
CA VAL A 69 8.86 8.53 -6.01
C VAL A 69 7.84 9.67 -5.94
N ALA A 70 8.31 10.90 -5.76
CA ALA A 70 7.46 12.06 -5.57
C ALA A 70 6.49 12.25 -6.75
N GLY A 71 5.21 12.41 -6.44
CA GLY A 71 4.16 12.60 -7.45
C GLY A 71 3.81 11.35 -8.27
N LYS A 72 4.41 10.20 -7.98
CA LYS A 72 4.12 8.93 -8.66
C LYS A 72 3.35 8.01 -7.72
N LEU A 73 2.13 7.63 -8.12
CA LEU A 73 1.33 6.64 -7.40
C LEU A 73 1.64 5.25 -7.95
N LYS A 74 2.06 4.35 -7.06
CA LYS A 74 2.19 2.93 -7.41
C LYS A 74 0.80 2.29 -7.37
N THR A 75 0.28 1.95 -8.53
CA THR A 75 -0.99 1.22 -8.70
C THR A 75 -0.75 -0.28 -8.85
N VAL A 76 -1.79 -1.07 -8.59
CA VAL A 76 -1.82 -2.49 -8.94
C VAL A 76 -2.23 -2.60 -10.40
N ASP A 77 -1.48 -3.39 -11.19
CA ASP A 77 -1.83 -3.69 -12.56
C ASP A 77 -3.09 -4.58 -12.58
N PRO A 78 -4.17 -4.16 -13.26
CA PRO A 78 -5.38 -4.99 -13.37
C PRO A 78 -5.14 -6.36 -13.99
N ASP A 79 -4.11 -6.49 -14.82
CA ASP A 79 -3.73 -7.73 -15.49
C ASP A 79 -2.70 -8.57 -14.68
N ALA A 80 -2.31 -8.11 -13.51
CA ALA A 80 -1.40 -8.85 -12.65
C ALA A 80 -1.96 -10.23 -12.30
N THR A 81 -1.10 -11.25 -12.25
CA THR A 81 -1.48 -12.64 -11.96
C THR A 81 -2.34 -12.76 -10.70
N ILE A 82 -1.96 -12.05 -9.63
CA ILE A 82 -2.70 -12.08 -8.36
C ILE A 82 -4.15 -11.56 -8.50
N VAL A 83 -4.38 -10.59 -9.39
CA VAL A 83 -5.73 -10.06 -9.66
C VAL A 83 -6.54 -11.10 -10.44
N GLN A 84 -5.93 -11.72 -11.43
CA GLN A 84 -6.58 -12.77 -12.23
C GLN A 84 -6.92 -14.00 -11.37
N GLU A 85 -6.01 -14.43 -10.52
CA GLU A 85 -6.26 -15.53 -9.56
C GLU A 85 -7.41 -15.18 -8.59
N ALA A 86 -7.45 -13.96 -8.08
CA ALA A 86 -8.54 -13.52 -7.21
C ALA A 86 -9.89 -13.50 -7.93
N LYS A 87 -9.94 -13.09 -9.21
CA LYS A 87 -11.14 -13.17 -10.04
C LYS A 87 -11.61 -14.61 -10.25
N LEU A 88 -10.68 -15.55 -10.46
CA LEU A 88 -11.00 -16.98 -10.55
C LEU A 88 -11.60 -17.54 -9.26
N LEU A 89 -11.24 -16.98 -8.11
CA LEU A 89 -11.82 -17.31 -6.80
C LEU A 89 -13.18 -16.64 -6.54
N GLY A 90 -13.70 -15.88 -7.51
CA GLY A 90 -14.99 -15.19 -7.41
C GLY A 90 -14.94 -13.87 -6.63
N ILE A 91 -13.76 -13.29 -6.41
CA ILE A 91 -13.64 -11.98 -5.80
C ILE A 91 -14.02 -10.90 -6.81
N CYS A 92 -14.98 -10.05 -6.46
CA CYS A 92 -15.45 -8.95 -7.30
C CYS A 92 -14.54 -7.73 -7.13
N PHE A 93 -14.08 -7.16 -8.24
CA PHE A 93 -13.27 -5.94 -8.28
C PHE A 93 -14.08 -4.70 -8.68
N GLY A 94 -15.37 -4.86 -8.97
CA GLY A 94 -16.27 -3.74 -9.34
C GLY A 94 -16.16 -3.33 -10.81
N ASP A 95 -15.59 -4.16 -11.65
CA ASP A 95 -15.44 -4.03 -13.10
C ASP A 95 -16.50 -4.83 -13.86
#